data_c0b2a5c21bc26172ed37e8153a18a85d
#
_entry.id   c0b2a5c21bc26172ed37e8153a18a85d
#
_cell.length_a   1.000
_cell.length_b   1.000
_cell.length_c   1.000
_cell.angle_alpha   90.00
_cell.angle_beta   90.00
_cell.angle_gamma   90.00
#
_symmetry.space_group_name_H-M   'P 1'
#
loop_
_entity.id
_entity.type
_entity.pdbx_description
1 polymer ?
#
loop_
_entity_poly.entity_id
_entity_poly.type
_entity_poly.pdbx_seq_one_letter_code
_entity_poly.pdbx_strand_id
1 'polypeptide(L)'
;MSRKIRRHFTDDFKQQIVDLHNAGMKRSELIKEYELTPSTFDKWVRQAKLTGSFKSVDNMTDEQRELIQLRKRNKELEMQLDILKQAAVIMAPKRQVITANKDKYSISAMCRWLNIPRSSYYYQAVDPVSEADLEDKITYIFFESKSRYGARKIKKCLEKDGIILSRRRIRRIMERLHLVSVYQKATFKPHSKGKNEAPIPNRLDRQFDQERPLEALVTDLTYVRVDRRWAYVCLIIDLFNREIIGLSVGWHKTAELVKQAIQSIPYALTKVKMFHSDRGKEFDNQLIDEMLEAFGITRSLSQAGCPYDNAVAESTYRSFKLEFINQETFQSLEELALKTKDYVHWWNYHRIHGSLNYQTPMTKRIIV
;
A
#
# COMPACT_ATOMS: atom_id res chain seq x y z
N MET A 1 32.55 -56.50 -15.55
CA MET A 1 32.35 -56.05 -16.95
C MET A 1 32.11 -54.54 -16.97
N SER A 2 33.07 -53.78 -17.52
CA SER A 2 33.00 -52.32 -17.61
C SER A 2 31.90 -51.93 -18.60
N ARG A 3 30.91 -51.13 -18.14
CA ARG A 3 29.89 -50.52 -19.02
C ARG A 3 30.57 -49.58 -19.99
N LYS A 4 30.65 -49.91 -21.28
CA LYS A 4 31.10 -49.01 -22.34
C LYS A 4 30.24 -47.77 -22.34
N ILE A 5 30.83 -46.63 -22.10
CA ILE A 5 30.18 -45.32 -22.16
C ILE A 5 29.67 -45.11 -23.58
N ARG A 6 28.37 -44.87 -23.77
CA ARG A 6 27.75 -44.56 -25.05
C ARG A 6 28.26 -43.22 -25.53
N ARG A 7 29.01 -43.16 -26.63
CA ARG A 7 29.41 -41.91 -27.28
C ARG A 7 28.19 -41.21 -27.84
N HIS A 8 28.05 -39.91 -27.55
CA HIS A 8 27.04 -39.06 -28.15
C HIS A 8 27.67 -38.26 -29.29
N PHE A 9 27.00 -38.24 -30.43
CA PHE A 9 27.45 -37.51 -31.63
C PHE A 9 26.41 -36.44 -31.95
N THR A 10 26.89 -35.22 -32.30
CA THR A 10 26.03 -34.11 -32.73
C THR A 10 25.46 -34.37 -34.11
N ASP A 11 24.34 -33.74 -34.46
CA ASP A 11 23.70 -33.92 -35.74
C ASP A 11 24.58 -33.41 -36.88
N ASP A 12 25.35 -32.29 -36.66
CA ASP A 12 26.31 -31.76 -37.60
C ASP A 12 27.43 -32.79 -37.90
N PHE A 13 27.95 -33.46 -36.90
CA PHE A 13 28.96 -34.51 -37.08
C PHE A 13 28.40 -35.69 -37.89
N LYS A 14 27.17 -36.10 -37.63
CA LYS A 14 26.55 -37.17 -38.43
C LYS A 14 26.37 -36.77 -39.87
N GLN A 15 25.97 -35.52 -40.11
CA GLN A 15 25.84 -34.98 -41.47
C GLN A 15 27.20 -34.95 -42.18
N GLN A 16 28.23 -34.48 -41.52
CA GLN A 16 29.57 -34.49 -42.08
C GLN A 16 30.08 -35.86 -42.52
N ILE A 17 29.83 -36.88 -41.71
CA ILE A 17 30.20 -38.26 -42.07
C ILE A 17 29.41 -38.77 -43.28
N VAL A 18 28.13 -38.42 -43.38
CA VAL A 18 27.31 -38.78 -44.54
C VAL A 18 27.79 -38.05 -45.81
N ASP A 19 28.17 -36.79 -45.70
CA ASP A 19 28.63 -35.98 -46.80
C ASP A 19 29.97 -36.45 -47.31
N LEU A 20 30.91 -36.85 -46.44
CA LEU A 20 32.19 -37.49 -46.82
C LEU A 20 31.96 -38.82 -47.55
N HIS A 21 30.98 -39.61 -47.13
CA HIS A 21 30.59 -40.84 -47.84
C HIS A 21 30.03 -40.53 -49.22
N ASN A 22 29.17 -39.55 -49.34
CA ASN A 22 28.57 -39.14 -50.63
C ASN A 22 29.64 -38.51 -51.58
N ALA A 23 30.69 -37.92 -51.02
CA ALA A 23 31.85 -37.39 -51.78
C ALA A 23 32.80 -38.51 -52.26
N GLY A 24 32.54 -39.80 -51.99
CA GLY A 24 33.25 -40.95 -52.50
C GLY A 24 34.21 -41.64 -51.53
N MET A 25 34.26 -41.22 -50.26
CA MET A 25 35.10 -41.87 -49.25
C MET A 25 34.55 -43.27 -48.91
N LYS A 26 35.43 -44.27 -48.87
CA LYS A 26 34.99 -45.65 -48.65
C LYS A 26 34.43 -45.85 -47.23
N ARG A 27 33.34 -46.60 -47.12
CA ARG A 27 32.67 -46.98 -45.84
C ARG A 27 33.67 -47.49 -44.80
N SER A 28 34.61 -48.38 -45.21
CA SER A 28 35.62 -48.97 -44.33
C SER A 28 36.60 -47.99 -43.75
N GLU A 29 36.95 -46.92 -44.52
CA GLU A 29 37.86 -45.84 -44.10
C GLU A 29 37.19 -44.94 -43.08
N LEU A 30 35.96 -44.50 -43.32
CA LEU A 30 35.19 -43.68 -42.40
C LEU A 30 34.94 -44.37 -41.04
N ILE A 31 34.57 -45.68 -41.07
CA ILE A 31 34.38 -46.46 -39.86
C ILE A 31 35.67 -46.56 -39.03
N LYS A 32 36.82 -46.74 -39.68
CA LYS A 32 38.12 -46.86 -39.02
C LYS A 32 38.61 -45.53 -38.50
N GLU A 33 38.52 -44.47 -39.29
CA GLU A 33 39.05 -43.16 -38.98
C GLU A 33 38.30 -42.47 -37.83
N TYR A 34 36.98 -42.57 -37.84
CA TYR A 34 36.10 -41.97 -36.81
C TYR A 34 35.68 -42.95 -35.71
N GLU A 35 36.27 -44.14 -35.67
CA GLU A 35 36.00 -45.21 -34.70
C GLU A 35 34.49 -45.49 -34.52
N LEU A 36 33.78 -45.52 -35.62
CA LEU A 36 32.32 -45.80 -35.61
C LEU A 36 32.06 -47.32 -35.66
N THR A 37 30.86 -47.72 -35.14
CA THR A 37 30.40 -49.06 -35.41
C THR A 37 29.74 -49.11 -36.79
N PRO A 38 29.86 -50.25 -37.55
CA PRO A 38 29.20 -50.39 -38.86
C PRO A 38 27.70 -50.06 -38.78
N SER A 39 27.01 -50.54 -37.73
CA SER A 39 25.58 -50.32 -37.53
C SER A 39 25.22 -48.84 -37.30
N THR A 40 26.10 -48.09 -36.63
CA THR A 40 25.92 -46.66 -36.43
C THR A 40 26.03 -45.88 -37.72
N PHE A 41 27.07 -46.18 -38.52
CA PHE A 41 27.25 -45.56 -39.81
C PHE A 41 26.09 -45.84 -40.77
N ASP A 42 25.68 -47.12 -40.92
CA ASP A 42 24.60 -47.52 -41.80
C ASP A 42 23.24 -46.89 -41.38
N LYS A 43 23.07 -46.71 -40.08
CA LYS A 43 21.91 -46.00 -39.54
C LYS A 43 21.87 -44.54 -39.95
N TRP A 44 22.96 -43.85 -39.88
CA TRP A 44 23.06 -42.41 -40.26
C TRP A 44 22.86 -42.22 -41.76
N VAL A 45 23.50 -43.05 -42.61
CA VAL A 45 23.30 -42.97 -44.05
C VAL A 45 21.87 -43.24 -44.43
N ARG A 46 21.21 -44.20 -43.77
CA ARG A 46 19.79 -44.48 -44.00
C ARG A 46 18.89 -43.32 -43.56
N GLN A 47 19.16 -42.73 -42.39
CA GLN A 47 18.37 -41.61 -41.87
C GLN A 47 18.52 -40.38 -42.81
N ALA A 48 19.74 -40.05 -43.24
CA ALA A 48 19.98 -38.97 -44.16
C ALA A 48 19.27 -39.16 -45.51
N LYS A 49 19.24 -40.41 -46.03
CA LYS A 49 18.54 -40.72 -47.30
C LYS A 49 17.01 -40.70 -47.20
N LEU A 50 16.43 -41.08 -46.03
CA LEU A 50 14.97 -41.21 -45.88
C LEU A 50 14.33 -39.87 -45.48
N THR A 51 14.91 -39.16 -44.53
CA THR A 51 14.24 -38.01 -43.91
C THR A 51 15.10 -36.75 -43.91
N GLY A 52 16.41 -36.85 -44.20
CA GLY A 52 17.35 -35.74 -44.04
C GLY A 52 17.55 -35.30 -42.57
N SER A 53 17.01 -36.04 -41.58
CA SER A 53 17.07 -35.69 -40.16
C SER A 53 17.61 -36.84 -39.34
N PHE A 54 18.41 -36.57 -38.33
CA PHE A 54 18.94 -37.52 -37.38
C PHE A 54 18.13 -37.62 -36.09
N LYS A 55 17.06 -36.81 -35.97
CA LYS A 55 16.17 -36.86 -34.82
C LYS A 55 15.30 -38.12 -34.84
N SER A 56 15.17 -38.79 -33.71
CA SER A 56 14.39 -40.03 -33.61
C SER A 56 12.93 -39.87 -33.97
N VAL A 57 12.37 -38.67 -33.71
CA VAL A 57 10.95 -38.35 -33.99
C VAL A 57 10.66 -38.32 -35.49
N ASP A 58 11.59 -37.78 -36.30
CA ASP A 58 11.43 -37.61 -37.73
C ASP A 58 11.60 -38.96 -38.48
N ASN A 59 12.30 -39.92 -37.84
CA ASN A 59 12.59 -41.23 -38.38
C ASN A 59 11.69 -42.33 -37.83
N MET A 60 10.56 -41.98 -37.19
CA MET A 60 9.56 -42.97 -36.73
C MET A 60 8.65 -43.38 -37.87
N THR A 61 8.32 -44.67 -37.91
CA THR A 61 7.26 -45.17 -38.79
C THR A 61 5.88 -44.69 -38.31
N ASP A 62 4.91 -44.67 -39.21
CA ASP A 62 3.54 -44.25 -38.85
C ASP A 62 2.97 -45.14 -37.74
N GLU A 63 3.22 -46.44 -37.78
CA GLU A 63 2.87 -47.41 -36.74
C GLU A 63 3.50 -47.05 -35.37
N GLN A 64 4.75 -46.62 -35.36
CA GLN A 64 5.43 -46.20 -34.13
C GLN A 64 4.82 -44.92 -33.55
N ARG A 65 4.44 -43.97 -34.41
CA ARG A 65 3.75 -42.73 -34.01
C ARG A 65 2.38 -43.06 -33.43
N GLU A 66 1.62 -43.92 -34.10
CA GLU A 66 0.31 -44.35 -33.63
C GLU A 66 0.41 -45.10 -32.28
N LEU A 67 1.38 -45.98 -32.12
CA LEU A 67 1.62 -46.69 -30.86
C LEU A 67 1.92 -45.75 -29.69
N ILE A 68 2.68 -44.70 -29.93
CA ILE A 68 2.96 -43.65 -28.93
C ILE A 68 1.69 -42.87 -28.57
N GLN A 69 0.89 -42.52 -29.57
CA GLN A 69 -0.39 -41.87 -29.37
C GLN A 69 -1.37 -42.72 -28.58
N LEU A 70 -1.50 -43.98 -28.94
CA LEU A 70 -2.37 -44.96 -28.24
C LEU A 70 -1.92 -45.19 -26.80
N ARG A 71 -0.63 -45.32 -26.52
CA ARG A 71 -0.09 -45.41 -25.16
C ARG A 71 -0.39 -44.17 -24.32
N LYS A 72 -0.25 -42.97 -24.92
CA LYS A 72 -0.60 -41.71 -24.28
C LYS A 72 -2.09 -41.65 -23.97
N ARG A 73 -2.94 -42.06 -24.91
CA ARG A 73 -4.40 -42.10 -24.75
C ARG A 73 -4.85 -43.10 -23.68
N ASN A 74 -4.27 -44.28 -23.66
CA ASN A 74 -4.57 -45.29 -22.62
C ASN A 74 -4.22 -44.75 -21.21
N LYS A 75 -3.05 -44.15 -21.06
CA LYS A 75 -2.66 -43.58 -19.78
C LYS A 75 -3.60 -42.45 -19.32
N GLU A 76 -4.13 -41.69 -20.26
CA GLU A 76 -5.12 -40.63 -19.98
C GLU A 76 -6.47 -41.25 -19.56
N LEU A 77 -6.92 -42.31 -20.24
CA LEU A 77 -8.16 -43.01 -19.89
C LEU A 77 -8.07 -43.75 -18.55
N GLU A 78 -6.94 -44.34 -18.22
CA GLU A 78 -6.69 -44.94 -16.90
C GLU A 78 -6.78 -43.91 -15.79
N MET A 79 -6.17 -42.75 -16.01
CA MET A 79 -6.28 -41.62 -15.06
C MET A 79 -7.73 -41.17 -14.87
N GLN A 80 -8.51 -41.03 -15.96
CA GLN A 80 -9.90 -40.65 -15.89
C GLN A 80 -10.75 -41.68 -15.13
N LEU A 81 -10.53 -42.98 -15.38
CA LEU A 81 -11.22 -44.05 -14.67
C LEU A 81 -10.91 -44.11 -13.17
N ASP A 82 -9.65 -43.94 -12.79
CA ASP A 82 -9.24 -43.94 -11.38
C ASP A 82 -9.88 -42.77 -10.63
N ILE A 83 -9.86 -41.58 -11.25
CA ILE A 83 -10.46 -40.37 -10.66
C ILE A 83 -11.98 -40.50 -10.57
N LEU A 84 -12.64 -41.04 -11.60
CA LEU A 84 -14.09 -41.29 -11.59
C LEU A 84 -14.50 -42.30 -10.52
N LYS A 85 -13.77 -43.41 -10.36
CA LYS A 85 -14.01 -44.39 -9.30
C LYS A 85 -13.90 -43.76 -7.91
N GLN A 86 -12.89 -42.93 -7.69
CA GLN A 86 -12.71 -42.24 -6.40
C GLN A 86 -13.76 -41.13 -6.17
N ALA A 87 -14.14 -40.40 -7.20
CA ALA A 87 -15.18 -39.38 -7.10
C ALA A 87 -16.59 -39.99 -6.88
N ALA A 88 -16.85 -41.19 -7.38
CA ALA A 88 -18.11 -41.91 -7.18
C ALA A 88 -18.23 -42.52 -5.77
N VAL A 89 -17.11 -42.91 -5.15
CA VAL A 89 -17.08 -43.51 -3.80
C VAL A 89 -17.09 -42.48 -2.70
N ILE A 90 -16.59 -41.26 -2.98
CA ILE A 90 -16.47 -40.19 -1.99
C ILE A 90 -17.06 -38.95 -2.63
N MET A 91 -18.10 -38.36 -2.05
CA MET A 91 -18.54 -36.98 -2.35
C MET A 91 -17.46 -35.96 -1.91
N ALA A 92 -16.22 -36.25 -2.24
CA ALA A 92 -15.08 -35.46 -1.83
C ALA A 92 -14.91 -34.22 -2.71
N PRO A 93 -14.56 -33.05 -2.15
CA PRO A 93 -14.21 -31.86 -2.91
C PRO A 93 -13.10 -32.20 -3.93
N LYS A 94 -13.25 -31.73 -5.17
CA LYS A 94 -12.29 -31.96 -6.28
C LYS A 94 -10.81 -31.82 -5.89
N ARG A 95 -10.52 -30.96 -4.94
CA ARG A 95 -9.18 -30.68 -4.39
C ARG A 95 -8.61 -31.91 -3.64
N GLN A 96 -9.43 -32.62 -2.87
CA GLN A 96 -9.02 -33.82 -2.14
C GLN A 96 -8.69 -34.96 -3.10
N VAL A 97 -9.45 -35.09 -4.19
CA VAL A 97 -9.18 -36.06 -5.25
C VAL A 97 -7.83 -35.85 -5.91
N ILE A 98 -7.47 -34.56 -6.20
CA ILE A 98 -6.15 -34.21 -6.75
C ILE A 98 -5.05 -34.57 -5.73
N THR A 99 -5.25 -34.21 -4.47
CA THR A 99 -4.26 -34.47 -3.41
C THR A 99 -4.00 -35.96 -3.22
N ALA A 100 -5.02 -36.77 -3.25
CA ALA A 100 -4.90 -38.24 -3.12
C ALA A 100 -4.18 -38.90 -4.30
N ASN A 101 -4.16 -38.28 -5.47
CA ASN A 101 -3.59 -38.86 -6.69
C ASN A 101 -2.34 -38.11 -7.21
N LYS A 102 -1.81 -37.11 -6.46
CA LYS A 102 -0.68 -36.25 -6.88
C LYS A 102 0.60 -37.04 -7.20
N ASP A 103 0.80 -38.19 -6.57
CA ASP A 103 1.98 -39.04 -6.75
C ASP A 103 1.86 -39.95 -7.96
N LYS A 104 0.64 -40.23 -8.42
CA LYS A 104 0.37 -41.07 -9.61
C LYS A 104 0.26 -40.24 -10.89
N TYR A 105 -0.40 -39.09 -10.83
CA TYR A 105 -0.77 -38.29 -12.00
C TYR A 105 -0.34 -36.82 -11.86
N SER A 106 -0.10 -36.19 -13.00
CA SER A 106 0.22 -34.78 -13.05
C SER A 106 -0.93 -33.91 -12.53
N ILE A 107 -0.63 -33.04 -11.54
CA ILE A 107 -1.59 -32.07 -10.98
C ILE A 107 -2.21 -31.22 -12.10
N SER A 108 -1.41 -30.81 -13.10
CA SER A 108 -1.90 -30.00 -14.24
C SER A 108 -2.91 -30.77 -15.10
N ALA A 109 -2.71 -32.08 -15.31
CA ALA A 109 -3.63 -32.94 -16.07
C ALA A 109 -4.95 -33.12 -15.31
N MET A 110 -4.86 -33.40 -14.00
CA MET A 110 -6.04 -33.56 -13.13
C MET A 110 -6.85 -32.27 -13.01
N CYS A 111 -6.19 -31.12 -12.83
CA CYS A 111 -6.86 -29.81 -12.78
C CYS A 111 -7.63 -29.54 -14.08
N ARG A 112 -7.02 -29.81 -15.25
CA ARG A 112 -7.66 -29.63 -16.55
C ARG A 112 -8.88 -30.52 -16.68
N TRP A 113 -8.75 -31.78 -16.32
CA TRP A 113 -9.84 -32.76 -16.44
C TRP A 113 -11.00 -32.47 -15.47
N LEU A 114 -10.71 -32.07 -14.22
CA LEU A 114 -11.71 -31.67 -13.22
C LEU A 114 -12.28 -30.26 -13.44
N ASN A 115 -11.79 -29.55 -14.44
CA ASN A 115 -12.16 -28.17 -14.77
C ASN A 115 -12.05 -27.24 -13.57
N ILE A 116 -10.87 -27.24 -12.94
CA ILE A 116 -10.51 -26.28 -11.88
C ILE A 116 -9.20 -25.58 -12.24
N PRO A 117 -9.09 -24.28 -12.00
CA PRO A 117 -7.82 -23.56 -12.17
C PRO A 117 -6.75 -24.17 -11.26
N ARG A 118 -5.54 -24.33 -11.79
CA ARG A 118 -4.39 -24.80 -11.01
C ARG A 118 -4.10 -23.93 -9.78
N SER A 119 -4.29 -22.61 -9.91
CA SER A 119 -4.20 -21.64 -8.80
C SER A 119 -5.16 -21.98 -7.65
N SER A 120 -6.36 -22.45 -7.95
CA SER A 120 -7.34 -22.86 -6.93
C SER A 120 -6.91 -24.10 -6.16
N TYR A 121 -6.14 -25.00 -6.77
CA TYR A 121 -5.57 -26.16 -6.07
C TYR A 121 -4.50 -25.74 -5.04
N TYR A 122 -3.61 -24.84 -5.43
CA TYR A 122 -2.54 -24.34 -4.55
C TYR A 122 -2.99 -23.25 -3.58
N TYR A 123 -4.18 -22.69 -3.77
CA TYR A 123 -4.71 -21.67 -2.87
C TYR A 123 -4.95 -22.28 -1.48
N GLN A 124 -4.12 -21.90 -0.52
CA GLN A 124 -4.39 -22.14 0.90
C GLN A 124 -5.23 -20.96 1.40
N ALA A 125 -6.48 -21.24 1.77
CA ALA A 125 -7.24 -20.27 2.52
C ALA A 125 -6.51 -20.05 3.86
N VAL A 126 -6.03 -18.84 4.11
CA VAL A 126 -5.69 -18.41 5.47
C VAL A 126 -7.00 -18.48 6.24
N ASP A 127 -7.02 -19.11 7.42
CA ASP A 127 -8.21 -19.17 8.26
C ASP A 127 -8.77 -17.75 8.40
N PRO A 128 -9.98 -17.50 7.91
CA PRO A 128 -10.51 -16.15 7.98
C PRO A 128 -10.74 -15.82 9.44
N VAL A 129 -10.19 -14.69 9.90
CA VAL A 129 -10.62 -14.08 11.16
C VAL A 129 -12.15 -14.09 11.17
N SER A 130 -12.75 -14.55 12.24
CA SER A 130 -14.21 -14.70 12.28
C SER A 130 -14.88 -13.37 11.94
N GLU A 131 -16.03 -13.39 11.33
CA GLU A 131 -16.75 -12.14 10.96
C GLU A 131 -17.09 -11.34 12.22
N ALA A 132 -17.43 -12.02 13.33
CA ALA A 132 -17.67 -11.40 14.63
C ALA A 132 -16.44 -10.69 15.18
N ASP A 133 -15.28 -11.35 15.20
CA ASP A 133 -14.03 -10.72 15.66
C ASP A 133 -13.63 -9.51 14.80
N LEU A 134 -13.96 -9.53 13.52
CA LEU A 134 -13.73 -8.39 12.63
C LEU A 134 -14.67 -7.23 12.94
N GLU A 135 -15.93 -7.51 13.21
CA GLU A 135 -16.93 -6.52 13.62
C GLU A 135 -16.52 -5.86 14.92
N ASP A 136 -16.13 -6.65 15.93
CA ASP A 136 -15.70 -6.16 17.23
C ASP A 136 -14.45 -5.27 17.11
N LYS A 137 -13.44 -5.70 16.35
CA LYS A 137 -12.23 -4.90 16.12
C LYS A 137 -12.51 -3.60 15.36
N ILE A 138 -13.34 -3.64 14.33
CA ILE A 138 -13.71 -2.44 13.57
C ILE A 138 -14.50 -1.48 14.48
N THR A 139 -15.42 -1.99 15.29
CA THR A 139 -16.22 -1.24 16.26
C THR A 139 -15.33 -0.61 17.32
N TYR A 140 -14.39 -1.36 17.88
CA TYR A 140 -13.42 -0.87 18.86
C TYR A 140 -12.58 0.28 18.27
N ILE A 141 -11.94 0.09 17.10
CA ILE A 141 -11.13 1.13 16.44
C ILE A 141 -11.97 2.38 16.13
N PHE A 142 -13.23 2.19 15.73
CA PHE A 142 -14.12 3.30 15.42
C PHE A 142 -14.44 4.13 16.66
N PHE A 143 -14.82 3.52 17.78
CA PHE A 143 -15.16 4.23 19.02
C PHE A 143 -13.92 4.79 19.73
N GLU A 144 -12.77 4.08 19.71
CA GLU A 144 -11.50 4.61 20.18
C GLU A 144 -11.11 5.90 19.47
N SER A 145 -11.40 6.00 18.17
CA SER A 145 -11.21 7.24 17.42
C SER A 145 -12.30 8.28 17.68
N LYS A 146 -13.22 8.07 18.62
CA LYS A 146 -14.40 8.90 18.87
C LYS A 146 -15.19 9.15 17.58
N SER A 147 -15.49 8.08 16.84
CA SER A 147 -16.21 8.10 15.54
C SER A 147 -15.56 8.95 14.43
N ARG A 148 -14.24 9.24 14.54
CA ARG A 148 -13.52 10.09 13.60
C ARG A 148 -12.93 9.30 12.41
N TYR A 149 -12.71 7.99 12.57
CA TYR A 149 -12.08 7.18 11.52
C TYR A 149 -13.11 6.59 10.57
N GLY A 150 -12.86 6.78 9.27
CA GLY A 150 -13.57 6.07 8.20
C GLY A 150 -12.76 4.85 7.72
N ALA A 151 -13.32 4.07 6.80
CA ALA A 151 -12.76 2.80 6.30
C ALA A 151 -11.28 2.86 5.88
N ARG A 152 -10.76 4.02 5.45
CA ARG A 152 -9.36 4.16 5.06
C ARG A 152 -8.41 4.12 6.26
N LYS A 153 -8.73 4.84 7.33
CA LYS A 153 -7.93 4.85 8.57
C LYS A 153 -8.09 3.55 9.34
N ILE A 154 -9.30 3.01 9.45
CA ILE A 154 -9.58 1.71 10.08
C ILE A 154 -8.77 0.60 9.39
N LYS A 155 -8.71 0.59 8.05
CA LYS A 155 -7.84 -0.34 7.32
C LYS A 155 -6.39 -0.28 7.79
N LYS A 156 -5.85 0.92 7.99
CA LYS A 156 -4.47 1.12 8.43
C LYS A 156 -4.23 0.67 9.87
N CYS A 157 -5.22 0.81 10.74
CA CYS A 157 -5.14 0.26 12.09
C CYS A 157 -5.14 -1.28 12.06
N LEU A 158 -6.04 -1.90 11.30
CA LEU A 158 -6.10 -3.35 11.14
C LEU A 158 -4.81 -3.94 10.52
N GLU A 159 -4.20 -3.23 9.56
CA GLU A 159 -2.91 -3.65 8.96
C GLU A 159 -1.78 -3.69 9.99
N LYS A 160 -1.76 -2.81 11.00
CA LYS A 160 -0.80 -2.84 12.11
C LYS A 160 -0.96 -4.09 12.99
N ASP A 161 -2.19 -4.58 13.12
CA ASP A 161 -2.51 -5.81 13.84
C ASP A 161 -2.37 -7.06 12.96
N GLY A 162 -1.78 -6.94 11.77
CA GLY A 162 -1.59 -8.05 10.82
C GLY A 162 -2.87 -8.46 10.06
N ILE A 163 -3.97 -7.71 10.18
CA ILE A 163 -5.25 -8.03 9.53
C ILE A 163 -5.36 -7.27 8.21
N ILE A 164 -5.27 -8.00 7.09
CA ILE A 164 -5.32 -7.41 5.75
C ILE A 164 -6.74 -7.52 5.18
N LEU A 165 -7.45 -6.40 5.14
CA LEU A 165 -8.80 -6.29 4.57
C LEU A 165 -8.88 -5.25 3.46
N SER A 166 -9.78 -5.49 2.49
CA SER A 166 -10.11 -4.48 1.49
C SER A 166 -10.96 -3.36 2.11
N ARG A 167 -10.76 -2.11 1.65
CA ARG A 167 -11.62 -0.97 2.07
C ARG A 167 -13.10 -1.22 1.82
N ARG A 168 -13.43 -1.97 0.75
CA ARG A 168 -14.80 -2.32 0.39
C ARG A 168 -15.44 -3.23 1.46
N ARG A 169 -14.70 -4.21 2.00
CA ARG A 169 -15.19 -5.09 3.07
C ARG A 169 -15.40 -4.31 4.37
N ILE A 170 -14.41 -3.49 4.77
CA ILE A 170 -14.54 -2.63 5.96
C ILE A 170 -15.74 -1.69 5.84
N ARG A 171 -15.94 -1.05 4.69
CA ARG A 171 -17.09 -0.17 4.46
C ARG A 171 -18.41 -0.90 4.61
N ARG A 172 -18.53 -2.13 4.07
CA ARG A 172 -19.74 -2.94 4.19
C ARG A 172 -20.03 -3.31 5.65
N ILE A 173 -19.00 -3.63 6.44
CA ILE A 173 -19.13 -3.90 7.87
C ILE A 173 -19.59 -2.63 8.61
N MET A 174 -18.95 -1.49 8.34
CA MET A 174 -19.34 -0.22 8.92
C MET A 174 -20.80 0.16 8.58
N GLU A 175 -21.22 -0.04 7.33
CA GLU A 175 -22.59 0.20 6.89
C GLU A 175 -23.60 -0.70 7.63
N ARG A 176 -23.30 -1.99 7.77
CA ARG A 176 -24.12 -2.96 8.50
C ARG A 176 -24.28 -2.61 10.00
N LEU A 177 -23.19 -2.13 10.60
CA LEU A 177 -23.15 -1.72 12.02
C LEU A 177 -23.54 -0.26 12.23
N HIS A 178 -24.03 0.44 11.20
CA HIS A 178 -24.41 1.86 11.24
C HIS A 178 -23.27 2.79 11.75
N LEU A 179 -22.01 2.45 11.53
CA LEU A 179 -20.85 3.23 11.92
C LEU A 179 -20.58 4.36 10.90
N VAL A 180 -21.04 5.57 11.21
CA VAL A 180 -20.92 6.74 10.35
C VAL A 180 -19.89 7.71 10.89
N SER A 181 -18.78 7.90 10.16
CA SER A 181 -17.74 8.85 10.57
C SER A 181 -18.24 10.29 10.50
N VAL A 182 -17.82 11.13 11.46
CA VAL A 182 -18.13 12.57 11.54
C VAL A 182 -17.76 13.35 10.26
N TYR A 183 -16.88 12.83 9.43
CA TYR A 183 -16.50 13.42 8.13
C TYR A 183 -17.54 13.23 7.01
N GLN A 184 -18.54 12.42 7.16
CA GLN A 184 -19.53 12.17 6.09
C GLN A 184 -20.63 13.23 6.02
N LYS A 185 -20.69 14.18 6.95
CA LYS A 185 -21.62 15.31 6.88
C LYS A 185 -21.01 16.41 6.00
N ALA A 186 -21.45 16.53 4.75
CA ALA A 186 -21.01 17.58 3.85
C ALA A 186 -21.60 18.93 4.23
N THR A 187 -20.74 19.94 4.38
CA THR A 187 -21.14 21.36 4.48
C THR A 187 -20.42 22.17 3.42
N PHE A 188 -21.17 22.79 2.54
CA PHE A 188 -20.65 23.72 1.52
C PHE A 188 -20.66 25.14 2.09
N LYS A 189 -19.57 25.91 1.88
CA LYS A 189 -19.51 27.36 2.14
C LYS A 189 -18.87 28.08 0.96
N PRO A 190 -19.50 29.15 0.45
CA PRO A 190 -18.90 29.96 -0.62
C PRO A 190 -17.77 30.86 -0.09
N HIS A 191 -16.76 31.09 -0.92
CA HIS A 191 -15.62 31.98 -0.62
C HIS A 191 -15.90 33.41 -1.10
N SER A 192 -15.57 34.39 -0.27
CA SER A 192 -15.53 35.81 -0.63
C SER A 192 -14.08 36.24 -0.93
N LYS A 193 -13.88 37.03 -2.01
CA LYS A 193 -12.58 37.58 -2.41
C LYS A 193 -12.45 38.98 -1.88
N GLY A 194 -11.38 39.26 -1.11
CA GLY A 194 -10.97 40.60 -0.73
C GLY A 194 -9.49 40.82 -1.02
N LYS A 195 -9.15 42.02 -1.56
CA LYS A 195 -7.76 42.41 -1.82
C LYS A 195 -7.26 43.26 -0.66
N ASN A 196 -6.06 42.97 -0.15
CA ASN A 196 -5.28 43.89 0.67
C ASN A 196 -3.79 43.73 0.35
N GLU A 197 -3.12 44.87 0.19
CA GLU A 197 -1.67 44.99 -0.03
C GLU A 197 -0.97 45.21 1.30
N ALA A 198 0.06 44.45 1.61
CA ALA A 198 0.86 44.63 2.81
C ALA A 198 2.34 44.28 2.58
N PRO A 199 3.28 44.98 3.31
CA PRO A 199 4.71 44.94 3.02
C PRO A 199 5.44 43.65 3.38
N ILE A 200 4.84 42.73 4.20
CA ILE A 200 5.50 41.49 4.60
C ILE A 200 5.20 40.39 3.56
N PRO A 201 6.25 39.81 2.92
CA PRO A 201 6.08 38.82 1.86
C PRO A 201 5.68 37.45 2.40
N ASN A 202 5.04 36.65 1.56
CA ASN A 202 4.88 35.24 1.79
C ASN A 202 6.21 34.49 1.54
N ARG A 203 6.95 34.23 2.62
CA ARG A 203 8.24 33.56 2.57
C ARG A 203 8.10 32.02 2.62
N LEU A 204 6.96 31.53 3.12
CA LEU A 204 6.65 30.10 3.14
C LEU A 204 6.45 29.55 1.72
N ASP A 205 5.88 30.36 0.83
CA ASP A 205 5.65 30.07 -0.60
C ASP A 205 5.11 28.64 -0.84
N ARG A 206 4.15 28.25 0.00
CA ARG A 206 3.49 26.92 -0.03
C ARG A 206 4.42 25.71 0.15
N GLN A 207 5.63 25.91 0.66
CA GLN A 207 6.56 24.85 1.01
C GLN A 207 6.14 24.21 2.34
N PHE A 208 5.07 23.42 2.31
CA PHE A 208 4.48 22.83 3.52
C PHE A 208 5.21 21.59 4.01
N ASP A 209 6.07 20.98 3.22
CA ASP A 209 6.86 19.83 3.60
C ASP A 209 8.25 20.30 4.05
N GLN A 210 8.48 20.25 5.34
CA GLN A 210 9.74 20.65 5.98
C GLN A 210 10.57 19.41 6.30
N GLU A 211 11.90 19.57 6.26
CA GLU A 211 12.82 18.46 6.50
C GLU A 211 13.11 18.21 7.97
N ARG A 212 13.03 19.27 8.78
CA ARG A 212 13.37 19.24 10.20
C ARG A 212 12.28 19.85 11.08
N PRO A 213 12.17 19.40 12.34
CA PRO A 213 11.26 20.01 13.30
C PRO A 213 11.56 21.48 13.53
N LEU A 214 10.52 22.28 13.73
CA LEU A 214 10.56 23.70 14.07
C LEU A 214 11.13 24.63 12.96
N GLU A 215 11.32 24.14 11.74
CA GLU A 215 11.74 25.02 10.63
C GLU A 215 10.67 26.03 10.26
N ALA A 216 9.41 25.61 10.17
CA ALA A 216 8.31 26.51 9.91
C ALA A 216 7.08 26.13 10.73
N LEU A 217 6.55 27.11 11.43
CA LEU A 217 5.31 27.02 12.17
C LEU A 217 4.20 27.75 11.43
N VAL A 218 3.01 27.19 11.43
CA VAL A 218 1.81 27.86 10.90
C VAL A 218 0.76 28.00 11.99
N THR A 219 0.00 29.06 11.91
CA THR A 219 -1.06 29.37 12.88
C THR A 219 -2.28 29.97 12.19
N ASP A 220 -3.39 29.87 12.89
CA ASP A 220 -4.65 30.53 12.58
C ASP A 220 -5.45 30.67 13.88
N LEU A 221 -6.61 31.28 13.80
CA LEU A 221 -7.56 31.45 14.90
C LEU A 221 -8.94 30.96 14.51
N THR A 222 -9.61 30.32 15.45
CA THR A 222 -11.02 29.95 15.26
C THR A 222 -11.88 30.43 16.41
N TYR A 223 -13.16 30.66 16.12
CA TYR A 223 -14.15 30.98 17.15
C TYR A 223 -14.96 29.73 17.52
N VAL A 224 -15.31 29.66 18.81
CA VAL A 224 -16.07 28.58 19.44
C VAL A 224 -17.18 29.16 20.29
N ARG A 225 -18.37 28.55 20.21
CA ARG A 225 -19.48 28.94 21.06
C ARG A 225 -19.31 28.35 22.46
N VAL A 226 -19.28 29.19 23.47
CA VAL A 226 -19.26 28.80 24.88
C VAL A 226 -20.47 29.43 25.53
N ASP A 227 -21.43 28.64 25.93
CA ASP A 227 -22.74 29.09 26.36
C ASP A 227 -23.33 30.14 25.38
N ARG A 228 -23.51 31.38 25.78
CA ARG A 228 -24.04 32.49 24.96
C ARG A 228 -22.99 33.38 24.34
N ARG A 229 -21.72 33.13 24.57
CA ARG A 229 -20.60 33.97 24.12
C ARG A 229 -19.71 33.27 23.11
N TRP A 230 -18.95 34.07 22.38
CA TRP A 230 -17.90 33.56 21.50
C TRP A 230 -16.55 33.60 22.21
N ALA A 231 -15.85 32.49 22.22
CA ALA A 231 -14.47 32.34 22.61
C ALA A 231 -13.60 32.06 21.37
N TYR A 232 -12.31 32.26 21.50
CA TYR A 232 -11.34 32.08 20.43
C TYR A 232 -10.28 31.05 20.85
N VAL A 233 -9.87 30.22 19.89
CA VAL A 233 -8.82 29.23 20.06
C VAL A 233 -7.73 29.52 19.03
N CYS A 234 -6.49 29.68 19.49
CA CYS A 234 -5.29 29.76 18.68
C CYS A 234 -4.51 28.45 18.77
N LEU A 235 -4.18 27.86 17.65
CA LEU A 235 -3.32 26.67 17.56
C LEU A 235 -2.10 27.00 16.72
N ILE A 236 -0.93 26.51 17.13
CA ILE A 236 0.32 26.63 16.40
C ILE A 236 0.77 25.24 16.01
N ILE A 237 1.03 25.02 14.72
CA ILE A 237 1.31 23.72 14.12
C ILE A 237 2.72 23.71 13.54
N ASP A 238 3.52 22.72 13.87
CA ASP A 238 4.80 22.45 13.23
C ASP A 238 4.57 21.77 11.87
N LEU A 239 5.05 22.39 10.80
CA LEU A 239 4.87 21.86 9.44
C LEU A 239 5.61 20.55 9.20
N PHE A 240 6.69 20.26 9.92
CA PHE A 240 7.46 19.04 9.75
C PHE A 240 6.63 17.78 10.03
N ASN A 241 5.95 17.75 11.16
CA ASN A 241 5.24 16.57 11.64
C ASN A 241 3.75 16.80 11.91
N ARG A 242 3.21 17.97 11.58
CA ARG A 242 1.80 18.36 11.82
C ARG A 242 1.40 18.35 13.31
N GLU A 243 2.36 18.41 14.21
CA GLU A 243 2.15 18.49 15.66
C GLU A 243 1.56 19.86 16.03
N ILE A 244 0.54 19.86 16.86
CA ILE A 244 0.05 21.09 17.50
C ILE A 244 0.92 21.34 18.72
N ILE A 245 1.84 22.31 18.61
CA ILE A 245 2.84 22.61 19.63
C ILE A 245 2.50 23.82 20.49
N GLY A 246 1.58 24.67 20.04
CA GLY A 246 1.14 25.83 20.79
C GLY A 246 -0.38 25.92 20.83
N LEU A 247 -0.90 26.40 21.97
CA LEU A 247 -2.33 26.48 22.23
C LEU A 247 -2.64 27.65 23.16
N SER A 248 -3.66 28.44 22.83
CA SER A 248 -4.30 29.37 23.76
C SER A 248 -5.81 29.42 23.53
N VAL A 249 -6.56 29.74 24.58
CA VAL A 249 -8.02 29.89 24.56
C VAL A 249 -8.38 31.20 25.32
N GLY A 250 -9.23 32.02 24.74
CA GLY A 250 -9.62 33.26 25.35
C GLY A 250 -10.90 33.87 24.79
N TRP A 251 -11.42 34.89 25.50
CA TRP A 251 -12.66 35.57 25.11
C TRP A 251 -12.52 36.56 23.97
N HIS A 252 -11.28 36.98 23.67
CA HIS A 252 -11.02 38.04 22.72
C HIS A 252 -10.04 37.60 21.63
N LYS A 253 -10.29 38.05 20.41
CA LYS A 253 -9.42 37.84 19.25
C LYS A 253 -8.35 38.95 19.27
N THR A 254 -7.25 38.74 19.98
CA THR A 254 -6.21 39.73 20.21
C THR A 254 -4.80 39.16 19.98
N ALA A 255 -3.82 40.05 19.79
CA ALA A 255 -2.40 39.66 19.72
C ALA A 255 -1.93 38.95 21.01
N GLU A 256 -2.47 39.34 22.17
CA GLU A 256 -2.14 38.71 23.44
C GLU A 256 -2.52 37.21 23.47
N LEU A 257 -3.64 36.84 22.83
CA LEU A 257 -4.03 35.43 22.68
C LEU A 257 -3.00 34.69 21.84
N VAL A 258 -2.51 35.26 20.75
CA VAL A 258 -1.46 34.65 19.90
C VAL A 258 -0.16 34.53 20.68
N LYS A 259 0.24 35.59 21.42
CA LYS A 259 1.42 35.56 22.29
C LYS A 259 1.35 34.42 23.31
N GLN A 260 0.21 34.25 23.98
CA GLN A 260 0.00 33.13 24.91
C GLN A 260 0.16 31.77 24.22
N ALA A 261 -0.33 31.62 22.98
CA ALA A 261 -0.12 30.40 22.21
C ALA A 261 1.37 30.15 21.91
N ILE A 262 2.13 31.20 21.55
CA ILE A 262 3.59 31.09 21.33
C ILE A 262 4.31 30.73 22.63
N GLN A 263 3.94 31.34 23.75
CA GLN A 263 4.52 31.06 25.06
C GLN A 263 4.21 29.64 25.58
N SER A 264 3.13 28.99 25.09
CA SER A 264 2.76 27.63 25.46
C SER A 264 3.57 26.56 24.73
N ILE A 265 4.43 26.94 23.76
CA ILE A 265 5.28 26.00 23.00
C ILE A 265 6.32 25.38 23.94
N PRO A 266 6.35 24.03 24.06
CA PRO A 266 7.26 23.36 25.00
C PRO A 266 8.69 23.23 24.47
N TYR A 267 8.99 23.80 23.32
CA TYR A 267 10.30 23.74 22.66
C TYR A 267 11.00 25.10 22.71
N ALA A 268 12.34 25.06 22.60
CA ALA A 268 13.13 26.30 22.56
C ALA A 268 12.76 27.13 21.31
N LEU A 269 12.20 28.31 21.49
CA LEU A 269 11.77 29.20 20.41
C LEU A 269 12.92 29.64 19.50
N THR A 270 14.16 29.68 20.01
CA THR A 270 15.36 29.95 19.21
C THR A 270 15.66 28.91 18.12
N LYS A 271 15.00 27.74 18.16
CA LYS A 271 15.10 26.72 17.09
C LYS A 271 14.10 26.93 15.97
N VAL A 272 13.10 27.78 16.18
CA VAL A 272 12.08 28.10 15.18
C VAL A 272 12.68 29.08 14.17
N LYS A 273 12.61 28.72 12.87
CA LYS A 273 13.15 29.59 11.82
C LYS A 273 12.11 30.53 11.24
N MET A 274 10.88 30.06 11.09
CA MET A 274 9.81 30.82 10.44
C MET A 274 8.47 30.67 11.17
N PHE A 275 7.72 31.75 11.26
CA PHE A 275 6.35 31.78 11.75
C PHE A 275 5.44 32.37 10.67
N HIS A 276 4.50 31.57 10.19
CA HIS A 276 3.59 31.95 9.12
C HIS A 276 2.15 32.02 9.62
N SER A 277 1.44 33.06 9.24
CA SER A 277 0.03 33.28 9.56
C SER A 277 -0.72 33.95 8.41
N ASP A 278 -2.02 34.10 8.57
CA ASP A 278 -2.80 34.99 7.75
C ASP A 278 -2.51 36.47 8.14
N ARG A 279 -3.20 37.40 7.47
CA ARG A 279 -3.07 38.85 7.70
C ARG A 279 -4.07 39.41 8.71
N GLY A 280 -4.55 38.59 9.64
CA GLY A 280 -5.40 39.07 10.72
C GLY A 280 -4.68 40.08 11.61
N LYS A 281 -5.37 41.11 12.08
CA LYS A 281 -4.80 42.12 12.98
C LYS A 281 -4.21 41.52 14.26
N GLU A 282 -4.71 40.41 14.70
CA GLU A 282 -4.18 39.60 15.82
C GLU A 282 -2.79 39.05 15.58
N PHE A 283 -2.43 38.84 14.31
CA PHE A 283 -1.10 38.37 13.89
C PHE A 283 -0.26 39.52 13.36
N ASP A 284 -0.86 40.49 12.65
CA ASP A 284 -0.16 41.60 12.00
C ASP A 284 -0.15 42.84 12.92
N ASN A 285 0.75 42.82 13.90
CA ASN A 285 0.90 43.89 14.90
C ASN A 285 2.30 43.87 15.53
N GLN A 286 2.66 45.03 16.14
CA GLN A 286 3.95 45.25 16.73
C GLN A 286 4.32 44.27 17.85
N LEU A 287 3.36 43.83 18.67
CA LEU A 287 3.62 42.90 19.78
C LEU A 287 4.16 41.54 19.27
N ILE A 288 3.57 41.03 18.18
CA ILE A 288 4.02 39.78 17.57
C ILE A 288 5.36 40.01 16.86
N ASP A 289 5.56 41.12 16.18
CA ASP A 289 6.83 41.44 15.53
C ASP A 289 7.99 41.48 16.53
N GLU A 290 7.85 42.23 17.63
CA GLU A 290 8.85 42.33 18.70
C GLU A 290 9.16 40.95 19.30
N MET A 291 8.12 40.13 19.50
CA MET A 291 8.30 38.79 20.04
C MET A 291 9.06 37.89 19.09
N LEU A 292 8.70 37.86 17.81
CA LEU A 292 9.39 37.01 16.81
C LEU A 292 10.84 37.48 16.61
N GLU A 293 11.07 38.80 16.58
CA GLU A 293 12.41 39.36 16.44
C GLU A 293 13.31 39.01 17.64
N ALA A 294 12.78 39.06 18.87
CA ALA A 294 13.51 38.69 20.08
C ALA A 294 14.06 37.26 20.07
N PHE A 295 13.41 36.33 19.34
CA PHE A 295 13.86 34.95 19.17
C PHE A 295 14.52 34.66 17.81
N GLY A 296 14.70 35.70 16.97
CA GLY A 296 15.28 35.55 15.63
C GLY A 296 14.40 34.80 14.64
N ILE A 297 13.08 34.79 14.86
CA ILE A 297 12.11 34.03 14.04
C ILE A 297 11.68 34.91 12.85
N THR A 298 11.87 34.38 11.65
CA THR A 298 11.44 35.03 10.41
C THR A 298 9.92 35.03 10.29
N ARG A 299 9.34 36.20 10.10
CA ARG A 299 7.91 36.34 9.87
C ARG A 299 7.55 36.12 8.41
N SER A 300 6.43 35.43 8.17
CA SER A 300 5.83 35.20 6.86
C SER A 300 4.32 35.39 6.93
N LEU A 301 3.74 36.09 5.97
CA LEU A 301 2.29 36.29 5.88
C LEU A 301 1.75 35.78 4.55
N SER A 302 0.58 35.13 4.60
CA SER A 302 -0.16 34.73 3.42
C SER A 302 -0.43 35.92 2.49
N GLN A 303 -0.47 35.73 1.20
CA GLN A 303 -0.93 36.73 0.27
C GLN A 303 -2.42 37.02 0.48
N ALA A 304 -2.80 38.28 0.36
CA ALA A 304 -4.19 38.69 0.53
C ALA A 304 -5.10 37.98 -0.49
N GLY A 305 -6.18 37.36 0.00
CA GLY A 305 -7.11 36.60 -0.84
C GLY A 305 -6.60 35.25 -1.32
N CYS A 306 -5.45 34.77 -0.83
CA CYS A 306 -4.87 33.47 -1.17
C CYS A 306 -4.96 32.48 0.00
N PRO A 307 -6.11 31.84 0.25
CA PRO A 307 -6.27 30.88 1.36
C PRO A 307 -5.32 29.69 1.25
N TYR A 308 -4.92 29.32 0.04
CA TYR A 308 -3.99 28.22 -0.19
C TYR A 308 -2.60 28.43 0.43
N ASP A 309 -2.24 29.66 0.77
CA ASP A 309 -0.93 29.98 1.38
C ASP A 309 -0.84 29.51 2.83
N ASN A 310 -1.99 29.32 3.52
CA ASN A 310 -2.07 28.76 4.86
C ASN A 310 -2.85 27.42 4.91
N ALA A 311 -2.80 26.65 3.82
CA ALA A 311 -3.63 25.46 3.63
C ALA A 311 -3.48 24.41 4.73
N VAL A 312 -2.32 24.27 5.36
CA VAL A 312 -2.09 23.31 6.46
C VAL A 312 -2.81 23.78 7.73
N ALA A 313 -2.72 25.05 8.09
CA ALA A 313 -3.48 25.58 9.22
C ALA A 313 -4.99 25.44 8.95
N GLU A 314 -5.48 25.86 7.78
CA GLU A 314 -6.91 25.73 7.42
C GLU A 314 -7.40 24.27 7.49
N SER A 315 -6.63 23.33 6.97
CA SER A 315 -6.95 21.90 7.01
C SER A 315 -6.97 21.37 8.45
N THR A 316 -6.05 21.81 9.29
CA THR A 316 -5.99 21.46 10.71
C THR A 316 -7.20 21.98 11.45
N TYR A 317 -7.54 23.27 11.27
CA TYR A 317 -8.72 23.86 11.88
C TYR A 317 -10.03 23.28 11.38
N ARG A 318 -10.10 22.89 10.12
CA ARG A 318 -11.25 22.15 9.60
C ARG A 318 -11.41 20.82 10.33
N SER A 319 -10.32 20.07 10.54
CA SER A 319 -10.35 18.83 11.30
C SER A 319 -10.72 19.07 12.76
N PHE A 320 -10.13 20.07 13.40
CA PHE A 320 -10.41 20.49 14.77
C PHE A 320 -11.91 20.80 14.97
N LYS A 321 -12.50 21.57 14.05
CA LYS A 321 -13.95 21.86 14.10
C LYS A 321 -14.80 20.63 13.91
N LEU A 322 -14.53 19.80 12.91
CA LEU A 322 -15.34 18.64 12.60
C LEU A 322 -15.20 17.50 13.63
N GLU A 323 -13.98 17.29 14.11
CA GLU A 323 -13.68 16.16 15.00
C GLU A 323 -13.94 16.47 16.47
N PHE A 324 -13.97 17.76 16.86
CA PHE A 324 -14.08 18.15 18.24
C PHE A 324 -15.14 19.24 18.47
N ILE A 325 -14.96 20.46 17.95
CA ILE A 325 -15.83 21.59 18.32
C ILE A 325 -17.31 21.32 18.00
N ASN A 326 -17.60 20.75 16.83
CA ASN A 326 -18.98 20.49 16.39
C ASN A 326 -19.61 19.27 17.07
N GLN A 327 -18.85 18.52 17.85
CA GLN A 327 -19.31 17.33 18.56
C GLN A 327 -19.55 17.61 20.05
N GLU A 328 -19.17 18.81 20.53
CA GLU A 328 -19.18 19.15 21.95
C GLU A 328 -19.99 20.45 22.19
N THR A 329 -20.42 20.61 23.42
CA THR A 329 -20.96 21.87 23.96
C THR A 329 -20.12 22.29 25.14
N PHE A 330 -19.89 23.61 25.29
CA PHE A 330 -19.00 24.17 26.31
C PHE A 330 -19.78 25.15 27.19
N GLN A 331 -19.68 24.99 28.51
CA GLN A 331 -20.35 25.84 29.50
C GLN A 331 -19.44 26.95 30.01
N SER A 332 -18.10 26.72 30.02
CA SER A 332 -17.12 27.70 30.48
C SER A 332 -15.87 27.73 29.58
N LEU A 333 -15.08 28.80 29.73
CA LEU A 333 -13.79 28.94 29.04
C LEU A 333 -12.79 27.89 29.52
N GLU A 334 -12.82 27.60 30.82
CA GLU A 334 -11.95 26.57 31.44
C GLU A 334 -12.26 25.19 30.90
N GLU A 335 -13.54 24.85 30.72
CA GLU A 335 -13.96 23.59 30.11
C GLU A 335 -13.47 23.50 28.64
N LEU A 336 -13.66 24.59 27.86
CA LEU A 336 -13.15 24.64 26.50
C LEU A 336 -11.63 24.46 26.48
N ALA A 337 -10.89 25.15 27.37
CA ALA A 337 -9.44 25.04 27.44
C ALA A 337 -8.95 23.63 27.79
N LEU A 338 -9.59 22.99 28.79
CA LEU A 338 -9.26 21.63 29.21
C LEU A 338 -9.53 20.62 28.10
N LYS A 339 -10.73 20.62 27.55
CA LYS A 339 -11.11 19.70 26.46
C LYS A 339 -10.28 19.93 25.19
N THR A 340 -9.84 21.18 24.92
CA THR A 340 -8.94 21.47 23.80
C THR A 340 -7.55 20.88 24.04
N LYS A 341 -7.03 20.92 25.26
CA LYS A 341 -5.75 20.24 25.62
C LYS A 341 -5.85 18.72 25.40
N ASP A 342 -6.96 18.11 25.82
CA ASP A 342 -7.20 16.68 25.59
C ASP A 342 -7.26 16.34 24.10
N TYR A 343 -7.92 17.19 23.30
CA TYR A 343 -7.94 17.01 21.85
C TYR A 343 -6.55 17.16 21.24
N VAL A 344 -5.75 18.14 21.65
CA VAL A 344 -4.37 18.35 21.18
C VAL A 344 -3.50 17.16 21.56
N HIS A 345 -3.64 16.62 22.76
CA HIS A 345 -2.95 15.39 23.18
C HIS A 345 -3.32 14.22 22.26
N TRP A 346 -4.62 14.00 22.05
CA TRP A 346 -5.09 12.95 21.13
C TRP A 346 -4.58 13.17 19.69
N TRP A 347 -4.59 14.42 19.18
CA TRP A 347 -4.07 14.77 17.86
C TRP A 347 -2.60 14.39 17.70
N ASN A 348 -1.77 14.70 18.69
CA ASN A 348 -0.33 14.52 18.63
C ASN A 348 0.09 13.05 18.84
N TYR A 349 -0.57 12.32 19.74
CA TYR A 349 -0.12 11.00 20.17
C TYR A 349 -0.93 9.84 19.58
N HIS A 350 -2.18 10.04 19.22
CA HIS A 350 -3.08 8.94 18.83
C HIS A 350 -3.63 9.08 17.40
N ARG A 351 -3.85 10.30 16.95
CA ARG A 351 -4.43 10.54 15.63
C ARG A 351 -3.43 10.22 14.52
N ILE A 352 -3.79 9.27 13.63
CA ILE A 352 -3.00 8.97 12.44
C ILE A 352 -3.30 9.97 11.29
N HIS A 353 -2.26 10.43 10.60
CA HIS A 353 -2.33 11.42 9.54
C HIS A 353 -1.97 10.85 8.17
N GLY A 354 -2.84 11.08 7.18
CA GLY A 354 -2.58 10.59 5.82
C GLY A 354 -1.32 11.19 5.19
N SER A 355 -1.02 12.47 5.48
CA SER A 355 0.20 13.16 5.03
C SER A 355 1.49 12.66 5.71
N LEU A 356 1.37 11.95 6.82
CA LEU A 356 2.49 11.36 7.57
C LEU A 356 2.56 9.83 7.39
N ASN A 357 2.12 9.31 6.25
CA ASN A 357 2.06 7.87 5.99
C ASN A 357 1.30 7.09 7.09
N TYR A 358 0.23 7.70 7.62
CA TYR A 358 -0.59 7.16 8.72
C TYR A 358 0.19 6.96 10.04
N GLN A 359 1.22 7.74 10.26
CA GLN A 359 1.87 7.90 11.56
C GLN A 359 1.18 9.00 12.38
N THR A 360 1.43 9.02 13.69
CA THR A 360 1.07 10.16 14.54
C THR A 360 2.14 11.24 14.43
N PRO A 361 1.84 12.52 14.75
CA PRO A 361 2.83 13.59 14.83
C PRO A 361 4.03 13.22 15.69
N MET A 362 3.79 12.68 16.88
CA MET A 362 4.88 12.30 17.80
C MET A 362 5.72 11.15 17.29
N THR A 363 5.11 10.13 16.67
CA THR A 363 5.87 9.05 16.03
C THR A 363 6.80 9.59 14.94
N LYS A 364 6.32 10.54 14.12
CA LYS A 364 7.14 11.16 13.08
C LYS A 364 8.30 11.97 13.67
N ARG A 365 8.11 12.65 14.81
CA ARG A 365 9.15 13.44 15.48
C ARG A 365 10.28 12.58 16.06
N ILE A 366 9.97 11.40 16.59
CA ILE A 366 10.94 10.51 17.24
C ILE A 366 11.86 9.82 16.22
N ILE A 367 11.42 9.65 14.98
CA ILE A 367 12.17 8.95 13.92
C ILE A 367 13.31 9.81 13.33
N VAL A 368 13.35 11.10 13.62
CA VAL A 368 14.36 12.08 13.18
C VAL A 368 15.22 12.55 14.36
#